data_4d2f49188195895dfaba7867476aabe1
#
_entry.id   4d2f49188195895dfaba7867476aabe1
#
_cell.length_a   1.000
_cell.length_b   1.000
_cell.length_c   1.000
_cell.angle_alpha   90.00
_cell.angle_beta   90.00
_cell.angle_gamma   90.00
#
_symmetry.space_group_name_H-M   'P 1'
#
loop_
_entity.id
_entity.type
_entity.pdbx_description
1 polymer ?
#
loop_
_entity_poly.entity_id
_entity_poly.type
_entity_poly.pdbx_seq_one_letter_code
_entity_poly.pdbx_strand_id
1 'polypeptide(L)'
;MEKHGPEPTYEQLVEAWKYHIRNRVWLANRAALGLMHFGFTPPVTGMKKYNPHWFQIDPQLINEIWAVAAPGMVEYAAGKSDWAARITADEWGVEPTIHYGAMYAAAFFESDIHKLIDIGSNALPPNSRFRQTVEDMKALYKKYPDDWKQARYEMAQKYYHNEPIEAKTIWNANLNGACGILALLYGDGDFQRTLDMAVVMGFDADNQTATMCGLLGVINGIDAIPEELLFPLDGWELPFNDRYINVSRHDLPDIGIMDMALRTAAMGEKIVLQNGGRKITENGVDYLIINKNARFNAPLEFSKGPEPIIEIDKEIDFELFVSGGDDNLEWTILNGNMPEGLEFVNGRITGSAKNPGISPVEIEINQGGRRTSRVFDIRVRDKNLAPEADKILANVRQTDTTRRNSLHLTVGYSLYTNNVESIRDGITHKDGSTFYSIDNTVGPKIDFYGYKWDEEKEISLISFHIGSMEEMGGWFTSLDVEYKDKNDAWRKIDDIKITPPLIEGERPFNKPHFVEYLITFKPVTTRAIRIIGNAGGLQWHRSKVYFTSITELSVYKQ
;
A
#
# COMPACT_ATOMS: atom_id res chain seq x y z
N MET A 1 8.47 -7.43 15.58
CA MET A 1 8.13 -7.54 17.01
C MET A 1 9.36 -7.89 17.87
N GLU A 2 10.11 -8.96 17.63
CA GLU A 2 11.25 -9.34 18.50
C GLU A 2 12.31 -8.24 18.62
N LYS A 3 12.64 -7.54 17.54
CA LYS A 3 13.67 -6.48 17.52
C LYS A 3 13.18 -5.16 18.15
N HIS A 4 11.93 -4.81 17.96
CA HIS A 4 11.39 -3.48 18.30
C HIS A 4 10.28 -3.50 19.36
N GLY A 5 9.97 -4.67 19.92
CA GLY A 5 8.84 -4.87 20.82
C GLY A 5 7.53 -5.18 20.08
N PRO A 6 6.45 -5.45 20.83
CA PRO A 6 5.16 -5.84 20.27
C PRO A 6 4.51 -4.77 19.38
N GLU A 7 4.82 -3.52 19.62
CA GLU A 7 4.20 -2.37 18.96
C GLU A 7 5.24 -1.53 18.20
N PRO A 8 5.80 -2.07 17.09
CA PRO A 8 6.74 -1.31 16.27
C PRO A 8 6.05 -0.12 15.63
N THR A 9 6.80 0.94 15.39
CA THR A 9 6.34 2.08 14.58
C THR A 9 6.30 1.72 13.10
N TYR A 10 5.59 2.50 12.30
CA TYR A 10 5.62 2.33 10.85
C TYR A 10 7.03 2.56 10.28
N GLU A 11 7.80 3.49 10.83
CA GLU A 11 9.18 3.72 10.39
C GLU A 11 10.05 2.47 10.58
N GLN A 12 9.97 1.82 11.76
CA GLN A 12 10.69 0.57 12.04
C GLN A 12 10.23 -0.58 11.12
N LEU A 13 8.95 -0.62 10.81
CA LEU A 13 8.39 -1.61 9.88
C LEU A 13 8.90 -1.37 8.45
N VAL A 14 8.93 -0.11 7.99
CA VAL A 14 9.47 0.27 6.67
C VAL A 14 10.94 -0.13 6.53
N GLU A 15 11.75 0.10 7.56
CA GLU A 15 13.15 -0.35 7.56
C GLU A 15 13.26 -1.87 7.37
N ALA A 16 12.45 -2.65 8.11
CA ALA A 16 12.44 -4.10 7.99
C ALA A 16 11.97 -4.56 6.59
N TRP A 17 10.93 -3.96 6.04
CA TRP A 17 10.44 -4.26 4.70
C TRP A 17 11.51 -3.99 3.64
N LYS A 18 12.10 -2.81 3.63
CA LYS A 18 13.16 -2.43 2.69
C LYS A 18 14.38 -3.34 2.77
N TYR A 19 14.73 -3.82 3.97
CA TYR A 19 15.87 -4.68 4.19
C TYR A 19 15.62 -6.14 3.78
N HIS A 20 14.49 -6.71 4.24
CA HIS A 20 14.22 -8.13 4.07
C HIS A 20 13.46 -8.50 2.79
N ILE A 21 12.65 -7.59 2.22
CA ILE A 21 11.80 -7.87 1.05
C ILE A 21 12.45 -7.29 -0.21
N ARG A 22 13.07 -8.16 -1.03
CA ARG A 22 13.83 -7.74 -2.21
C ARG A 22 13.34 -8.35 -3.52
N ASN A 23 12.52 -9.38 -3.45
CA ASN A 23 11.99 -10.08 -4.62
C ASN A 23 10.69 -10.82 -4.25
N ARG A 24 10.01 -11.39 -5.25
CA ARG A 24 8.75 -12.13 -5.11
C ARG A 24 7.72 -11.35 -4.29
N VAL A 25 7.46 -10.12 -4.71
CA VAL A 25 6.53 -9.19 -4.06
C VAL A 25 5.34 -8.98 -4.98
N TRP A 26 4.15 -9.24 -4.48
CA TRP A 26 2.92 -9.09 -5.23
C TRP A 26 2.37 -7.67 -5.14
N LEU A 27 1.64 -7.27 -6.10
CA LEU A 27 0.80 -6.12 -6.39
C LEU A 27 0.73 -5.02 -5.33
N ALA A 28 -0.16 -5.10 -4.34
CA ALA A 28 -0.31 -4.06 -3.32
C ALA A 28 0.93 -3.94 -2.42
N ASN A 29 1.52 -5.07 -2.04
CA ASN A 29 2.80 -5.11 -1.30
C ASN A 29 3.94 -4.46 -2.12
N ARG A 30 3.98 -4.72 -3.43
CA ARG A 30 5.00 -4.14 -4.32
C ARG A 30 4.85 -2.64 -4.47
N ALA A 31 3.62 -2.15 -4.65
CA ALA A 31 3.33 -0.73 -4.72
C ALA A 31 3.73 -0.03 -3.41
N ALA A 32 3.34 -0.59 -2.26
CA ALA A 32 3.72 -0.08 -0.96
C ALA A 32 5.25 -0.06 -0.76
N LEU A 33 5.95 -1.14 -1.12
CA LEU A 33 7.42 -1.21 -1.02
C LEU A 33 8.10 -0.16 -1.92
N GLY A 34 7.57 0.09 -3.12
CA GLY A 34 8.04 1.15 -4.01
C GLY A 34 7.93 2.53 -3.35
N LEU A 35 6.79 2.82 -2.73
CA LEU A 35 6.58 4.06 -1.97
C LEU A 35 7.49 4.16 -0.75
N MET A 36 7.76 3.04 -0.05
CA MET A 36 8.72 2.99 1.07
C MET A 36 10.15 3.30 0.61
N HIS A 37 10.57 2.78 -0.54
CA HIS A 37 11.88 3.14 -1.13
C HIS A 37 11.94 4.60 -1.55
N PHE A 38 10.80 5.18 -1.91
CA PHE A 38 10.66 6.61 -2.20
C PHE A 38 10.67 7.49 -0.93
N GLY A 39 10.57 6.89 0.25
CA GLY A 39 10.62 7.57 1.54
C GLY A 39 9.28 7.73 2.24
N PHE A 40 8.20 7.18 1.68
CA PHE A 40 6.88 7.23 2.32
C PHE A 40 6.73 6.15 3.39
N THR A 41 5.84 6.40 4.34
CA THR A 41 5.50 5.43 5.38
C THR A 41 3.98 5.14 5.40
N PRO A 42 3.55 4.00 5.91
CA PRO A 42 2.13 3.79 6.16
C PRO A 42 1.53 4.89 7.04
N PRO A 43 0.25 5.16 6.95
CA PRO A 43 -0.73 4.55 6.05
C PRO A 43 -0.64 5.04 4.59
N VAL A 44 0.20 6.05 4.29
CA VAL A 44 0.32 6.65 2.95
C VAL A 44 0.64 5.61 1.87
N THR A 45 1.47 4.60 2.21
CA THR A 45 1.83 3.51 1.29
C THR A 45 0.66 2.60 0.90
N GLY A 46 -0.39 2.54 1.72
CA GLY A 46 -1.61 1.80 1.45
C GLY A 46 -2.72 2.63 0.80
N MET A 47 -2.66 3.97 0.92
CA MET A 47 -3.72 4.85 0.46
C MET A 47 -4.07 4.65 -1.00
N LYS A 48 -5.36 4.59 -1.30
CA LYS A 48 -5.94 4.51 -2.66
C LYS A 48 -5.33 5.50 -3.65
N LYS A 49 -5.00 6.70 -3.16
CA LYS A 49 -4.38 7.76 -3.96
C LYS A 49 -3.00 7.37 -4.52
N TYR A 50 -2.24 6.52 -3.81
CA TYR A 50 -0.84 6.20 -4.13
C TYR A 50 -0.61 4.71 -4.40
N ASN A 51 -1.50 3.84 -3.92
CA ASN A 51 -1.43 2.40 -4.15
C ASN A 51 -2.60 1.95 -5.03
N PRO A 52 -2.39 1.69 -6.32
CA PRO A 52 -3.46 1.32 -7.24
C PRO A 52 -4.09 -0.04 -6.91
N HIS A 53 -3.48 -0.80 -6.01
CA HIS A 53 -3.92 -2.12 -5.57
C HIS A 53 -4.50 -2.13 -4.14
N TRP A 54 -4.84 -0.97 -3.59
CA TRP A 54 -5.31 -0.73 -2.23
C TRP A 54 -6.47 -1.64 -1.75
N PHE A 55 -7.20 -2.23 -2.67
CA PHE A 55 -8.39 -3.07 -2.43
C PHE A 55 -8.11 -4.57 -2.52
N GLN A 56 -6.85 -4.98 -2.69
CA GLN A 56 -6.48 -6.38 -2.85
C GLN A 56 -6.23 -7.09 -1.52
N ILE A 57 -6.12 -8.42 -1.58
CA ILE A 57 -6.07 -9.31 -0.41
C ILE A 57 -4.76 -9.28 0.36
N ASP A 58 -3.75 -8.58 -0.13
CA ASP A 58 -2.39 -8.59 0.44
C ASP A 58 -2.35 -8.42 1.98
N PRO A 59 -3.16 -7.55 2.62
CA PRO A 59 -3.17 -7.46 4.07
C PRO A 59 -3.72 -8.71 4.77
N GLN A 60 -4.62 -9.47 4.16
CA GLN A 60 -5.13 -10.72 4.75
C GLN A 60 -4.02 -11.77 4.87
N LEU A 61 -3.11 -11.84 3.89
CA LEU A 61 -2.00 -12.79 3.82
C LEU A 61 -0.95 -12.63 4.92
N ILE A 62 -0.86 -11.47 5.54
CA ILE A 62 0.22 -11.13 6.49
C ILE A 62 -0.30 -10.76 7.88
N ASN A 63 -1.60 -10.90 8.10
CA ASN A 63 -2.23 -10.42 9.32
C ASN A 63 -2.24 -11.42 10.47
N GLU A 64 -2.30 -12.73 10.21
CA GLU A 64 -2.52 -13.75 11.22
C GLU A 64 -1.55 -13.65 12.40
N ILE A 65 -0.28 -13.33 12.14
CA ILE A 65 0.75 -13.20 13.19
C ILE A 65 0.43 -12.11 14.23
N TRP A 66 -0.25 -11.05 13.82
CA TRP A 66 -0.64 -9.98 14.75
C TRP A 66 -1.79 -10.40 15.64
N ALA A 67 -2.73 -11.18 15.09
CA ALA A 67 -3.93 -11.63 15.77
C ALA A 67 -3.67 -12.84 16.70
N VAL A 68 -2.93 -13.85 16.23
CA VAL A 68 -2.60 -15.03 17.08
C VAL A 68 -1.69 -14.67 18.25
N ALA A 69 -0.92 -13.61 18.16
CA ALA A 69 -0.14 -13.08 19.26
C ALA A 69 -0.97 -12.29 20.30
N ALA A 70 -2.29 -12.17 20.10
CA ALA A 70 -3.21 -11.45 20.99
C ALA A 70 -4.38 -12.32 21.46
N PRO A 71 -4.16 -13.50 22.07
CA PRO A 71 -5.20 -14.46 22.42
C PRO A 71 -6.28 -13.83 23.29
N GLY A 72 -7.55 -13.95 22.91
CA GLY A 72 -8.72 -13.43 23.63
C GLY A 72 -8.87 -11.91 23.68
N MET A 73 -7.91 -11.15 23.14
CA MET A 73 -7.94 -9.68 23.13
C MET A 73 -8.52 -9.19 21.78
N VAL A 74 -9.80 -9.40 21.56
CA VAL A 74 -10.48 -9.20 20.26
C VAL A 74 -10.36 -7.76 19.75
N GLU A 75 -10.64 -6.75 20.60
CA GLU A 75 -10.54 -5.34 20.21
C GLU A 75 -9.10 -4.90 19.95
N TYR A 76 -8.14 -5.44 20.69
CA TYR A 76 -6.72 -5.23 20.43
C TYR A 76 -6.32 -5.81 19.06
N ALA A 77 -6.69 -7.07 18.79
CA ALA A 77 -6.37 -7.75 17.53
C ALA A 77 -7.02 -7.05 16.31
N ALA A 78 -8.27 -6.61 16.45
CA ALA A 78 -8.97 -5.85 15.40
C ALA A 78 -8.25 -4.52 15.08
N GLY A 79 -7.90 -3.74 16.11
CA GLY A 79 -7.17 -2.49 15.93
C GLY A 79 -5.75 -2.68 15.38
N LYS A 80 -5.05 -3.74 15.82
CA LYS A 80 -3.74 -4.10 15.29
C LYS A 80 -3.82 -4.55 13.83
N SER A 81 -4.88 -5.26 13.47
CA SER A 81 -5.16 -5.69 12.09
C SER A 81 -5.46 -4.51 11.17
N ASP A 82 -6.24 -3.52 11.62
CA ASP A 82 -6.46 -2.27 10.87
C ASP A 82 -5.13 -1.54 10.62
N TRP A 83 -4.32 -1.34 11.68
CA TRP A 83 -3.01 -0.72 11.56
C TRP A 83 -2.10 -1.47 10.58
N ALA A 84 -2.04 -2.80 10.67
CA ALA A 84 -1.22 -3.62 9.77
C ALA A 84 -1.74 -3.60 8.33
N ALA A 85 -3.06 -3.63 8.13
CA ALA A 85 -3.68 -3.61 6.80
C ALA A 85 -3.38 -2.31 6.04
N ARG A 86 -3.30 -1.18 6.75
CA ARG A 86 -2.99 0.13 6.15
C ARG A 86 -1.59 0.27 5.59
N ILE A 87 -0.75 -0.73 5.74
CA ILE A 87 0.56 -0.78 5.05
C ILE A 87 0.35 -0.85 3.54
N THR A 88 -0.67 -1.57 3.07
CA THR A 88 -0.88 -1.89 1.66
C THR A 88 -2.29 -1.64 1.15
N ALA A 89 -3.26 -1.38 2.03
CA ALA A 89 -4.68 -1.23 1.70
C ALA A 89 -5.31 0.00 2.34
N ASP A 90 -6.48 0.39 1.81
CA ASP A 90 -7.24 1.56 2.24
C ASP A 90 -8.75 1.28 2.19
N GLU A 91 -9.55 2.22 2.69
CA GLU A 91 -11.01 2.15 2.67
C GLU A 91 -11.51 0.74 3.07
N TRP A 92 -12.40 0.16 2.28
CA TRP A 92 -12.95 -1.18 2.52
C TRP A 92 -11.95 -2.34 2.28
N GLY A 93 -10.80 -2.07 1.65
CA GLY A 93 -9.74 -3.08 1.44
C GLY A 93 -9.16 -3.63 2.75
N VAL A 94 -9.25 -2.87 3.84
CA VAL A 94 -8.76 -3.29 5.17
C VAL A 94 -9.77 -4.13 5.96
N GLU A 95 -11.06 -4.02 5.65
CA GLU A 95 -12.14 -4.57 6.47
C GLU A 95 -12.11 -6.10 6.64
N PRO A 96 -11.86 -6.92 5.59
CA PRO A 96 -11.75 -8.37 5.77
C PRO A 96 -10.60 -8.76 6.71
N THR A 97 -9.49 -8.02 6.68
CA THR A 97 -8.34 -8.24 7.55
C THR A 97 -8.68 -8.00 9.03
N ILE A 98 -9.42 -6.93 9.31
CA ILE A 98 -9.92 -6.61 10.66
C ILE A 98 -10.86 -7.70 11.15
N HIS A 99 -11.80 -8.13 10.31
CA HIS A 99 -12.76 -9.18 10.61
C HIS A 99 -12.06 -10.49 11.02
N TYR A 100 -11.15 -10.97 10.17
CA TYR A 100 -10.42 -12.20 10.46
C TYR A 100 -9.48 -12.07 11.65
N GLY A 101 -8.84 -10.92 11.85
CA GLY A 101 -8.02 -10.67 13.02
C GLY A 101 -8.80 -10.80 14.33
N ALA A 102 -10.02 -10.26 14.37
CA ALA A 102 -10.92 -10.41 15.50
C ALA A 102 -11.31 -11.89 15.73
N MET A 103 -11.61 -12.63 14.64
CA MET A 103 -11.93 -14.06 14.72
C MET A 103 -10.76 -14.88 15.28
N TYR A 104 -9.54 -14.67 14.77
CA TYR A 104 -8.35 -15.38 15.25
C TYR A 104 -8.08 -15.17 16.74
N ALA A 105 -8.21 -13.95 17.23
CA ALA A 105 -8.04 -13.68 18.65
C ALA A 105 -9.12 -14.34 19.49
N ALA A 106 -10.37 -14.38 19.03
CA ALA A 106 -11.49 -15.03 19.72
C ALA A 106 -11.38 -16.55 19.72
N ALA A 107 -10.80 -17.14 18.65
CA ALA A 107 -10.74 -18.59 18.41
C ALA A 107 -9.97 -19.37 19.51
N PHE A 108 -9.14 -18.71 20.31
CA PHE A 108 -8.51 -19.35 21.47
C PHE A 108 -9.51 -19.75 22.57
N PHE A 109 -10.74 -19.19 22.57
CA PHE A 109 -11.74 -19.38 23.62
C PHE A 109 -13.16 -19.65 23.10
N GLU A 110 -13.38 -19.52 21.81
CA GLU A 110 -14.65 -19.81 21.12
C GLU A 110 -14.39 -20.76 19.96
N SER A 111 -15.18 -21.83 19.88
CA SER A 111 -15.08 -22.85 18.83
C SER A 111 -16.27 -22.86 17.86
N ASP A 112 -17.35 -22.18 18.20
CA ASP A 112 -18.53 -22.06 17.35
C ASP A 112 -18.25 -21.11 16.18
N ILE A 113 -18.22 -21.64 14.96
CA ILE A 113 -17.91 -20.91 13.74
C ILE A 113 -18.88 -19.74 13.51
N HIS A 114 -20.18 -19.92 13.78
CA HIS A 114 -21.17 -18.86 13.61
C HIS A 114 -20.92 -17.70 14.55
N LYS A 115 -20.59 -18.00 15.84
CA LYS A 115 -20.24 -16.94 16.80
C LYS A 115 -18.93 -16.25 16.44
N LEU A 116 -17.93 -16.96 15.97
CA LEU A 116 -16.67 -16.36 15.49
C LEU A 116 -16.92 -15.40 14.35
N ILE A 117 -17.74 -15.76 13.35
CA ILE A 117 -18.14 -14.88 12.26
C ILE A 117 -18.86 -13.61 12.79
N ASP A 118 -19.75 -13.78 13.78
CA ASP A 118 -20.43 -12.65 14.40
C ASP A 118 -19.46 -11.73 15.18
N ILE A 119 -18.50 -12.31 15.90
CA ILE A 119 -17.42 -11.55 16.58
C ILE A 119 -16.63 -10.72 15.58
N GLY A 120 -16.21 -11.33 14.46
CA GLY A 120 -15.52 -10.62 13.38
C GLY A 120 -16.36 -9.47 12.81
N SER A 121 -17.64 -9.71 12.55
CA SER A 121 -18.57 -8.69 12.05
C SER A 121 -18.75 -7.54 13.03
N ASN A 122 -18.79 -7.82 14.34
CA ASN A 122 -18.93 -6.79 15.37
C ASN A 122 -17.69 -5.93 15.56
N ALA A 123 -16.52 -6.39 15.12
CA ALA A 123 -15.29 -5.59 15.10
C ALA A 123 -15.28 -4.53 13.99
N LEU A 124 -16.20 -4.61 13.03
CA LEU A 124 -16.34 -3.66 11.92
C LEU A 124 -17.43 -2.61 12.19
N PRO A 125 -17.29 -1.40 11.62
CA PRO A 125 -18.37 -0.40 11.66
C PRO A 125 -19.69 -0.96 11.12
N PRO A 126 -20.85 -0.53 11.65
CA PRO A 126 -22.15 -1.04 11.20
C PRO A 126 -22.44 -0.87 9.70
N ASN A 127 -21.88 0.17 9.08
CA ASN A 127 -22.03 0.50 7.67
C ASN A 127 -20.88 -0.01 6.80
N SER A 128 -20.01 -0.87 7.31
CA SER A 128 -18.88 -1.39 6.53
C SER A 128 -19.37 -2.29 5.41
N ARG A 129 -18.64 -2.25 4.29
CA ARG A 129 -18.91 -3.07 3.11
C ARG A 129 -18.76 -4.55 3.42
N PHE A 130 -17.70 -4.93 4.12
CA PHE A 130 -17.45 -6.35 4.40
C PHE A 130 -18.45 -6.91 5.42
N ARG A 131 -18.90 -6.10 6.40
CA ARG A 131 -19.97 -6.54 7.29
C ARG A 131 -21.26 -6.88 6.54
N GLN A 132 -21.64 -6.06 5.54
CA GLN A 132 -22.77 -6.39 4.67
C GLN A 132 -22.51 -7.67 3.86
N THR A 133 -21.28 -7.84 3.37
CA THR A 133 -20.87 -9.06 2.64
C THR A 133 -21.02 -10.30 3.51
N VAL A 134 -20.61 -10.25 4.76
CA VAL A 134 -20.79 -11.38 5.71
C VAL A 134 -22.26 -11.72 5.91
N GLU A 135 -23.13 -10.71 6.09
CA GLU A 135 -24.57 -10.96 6.23
C GLU A 135 -25.18 -11.57 4.95
N ASP A 136 -24.73 -11.17 3.78
CA ASP A 136 -25.13 -11.79 2.52
C ASP A 136 -24.67 -13.27 2.45
N MET A 137 -23.44 -13.59 2.90
CA MET A 137 -22.96 -14.99 2.91
C MET A 137 -23.77 -15.86 3.88
N LYS A 138 -24.11 -15.33 5.06
CA LYS A 138 -25.00 -16.01 6.02
C LYS A 138 -26.40 -16.25 5.40
N ALA A 139 -26.92 -15.26 4.67
CA ALA A 139 -28.20 -15.39 3.97
C ALA A 139 -28.15 -16.44 2.83
N LEU A 140 -27.07 -16.47 2.06
CA LEU A 140 -26.85 -17.46 1.01
C LEU A 140 -26.72 -18.88 1.57
N TYR A 141 -25.96 -19.06 2.64
CA TYR A 141 -25.86 -20.34 3.34
C TYR A 141 -27.22 -20.82 3.85
N LYS A 142 -28.01 -19.94 4.47
CA LYS A 142 -29.37 -20.27 4.92
C LYS A 142 -30.30 -20.61 3.77
N LYS A 143 -30.15 -19.95 2.61
CA LYS A 143 -30.97 -20.19 1.40
C LYS A 143 -30.61 -21.52 0.72
N TYR A 144 -29.34 -21.89 0.76
CA TYR A 144 -28.77 -23.04 0.06
C TYR A 144 -27.93 -23.94 1.00
N PRO A 145 -28.51 -24.51 2.07
CA PRO A 145 -27.74 -25.22 3.08
C PRO A 145 -26.96 -26.44 2.52
N ASP A 146 -27.47 -27.09 1.48
CA ASP A 146 -26.89 -28.27 0.85
C ASP A 146 -26.35 -28.01 -0.57
N ASP A 147 -26.46 -26.79 -1.08
CA ASP A 147 -25.99 -26.40 -2.42
C ASP A 147 -25.00 -25.20 -2.39
N TRP A 148 -23.79 -25.48 -1.95
CA TRP A 148 -22.72 -24.51 -1.94
C TRP A 148 -22.40 -23.95 -3.34
N LYS A 149 -22.67 -24.71 -4.42
CA LYS A 149 -22.40 -24.27 -5.81
C LYS A 149 -23.32 -23.12 -6.19
N GLN A 150 -24.59 -23.20 -5.83
CA GLN A 150 -25.54 -22.14 -6.08
C GLN A 150 -25.25 -20.90 -5.21
N ALA A 151 -24.88 -21.10 -3.93
CA ALA A 151 -24.46 -20.02 -3.06
C ALA A 151 -23.23 -19.27 -3.63
N ARG A 152 -22.21 -20.05 -4.05
CA ARG A 152 -21.01 -19.50 -4.70
C ARG A 152 -21.36 -18.75 -6.00
N TYR A 153 -22.25 -19.28 -6.81
CA TYR A 153 -22.68 -18.65 -8.05
C TYR A 153 -23.31 -17.26 -7.77
N GLU A 154 -24.26 -17.17 -6.85
CA GLU A 154 -24.89 -15.89 -6.50
C GLU A 154 -23.90 -14.91 -5.86
N MET A 155 -23.00 -15.38 -5.00
CA MET A 155 -21.90 -14.58 -4.45
C MET A 155 -21.04 -14.02 -5.58
N ALA A 156 -20.61 -14.84 -6.54
CA ALA A 156 -19.77 -14.41 -7.66
C ALA A 156 -20.49 -13.41 -8.58
N GLN A 157 -21.81 -13.57 -8.80
CA GLN A 157 -22.59 -12.58 -9.56
C GLN A 157 -22.52 -11.22 -8.89
N LYS A 158 -22.69 -11.14 -7.56
CA LYS A 158 -22.71 -9.88 -6.82
C LYS A 158 -21.33 -9.25 -6.67
N TYR A 159 -20.33 -10.02 -6.23
CA TYR A 159 -19.04 -9.51 -5.75
C TYR A 159 -17.88 -9.66 -6.74
N TYR A 160 -18.11 -10.28 -7.90
CA TYR A 160 -17.14 -10.36 -8.99
C TYR A 160 -17.70 -9.83 -10.31
N HIS A 161 -18.80 -10.40 -10.82
CA HIS A 161 -19.30 -10.02 -12.14
C HIS A 161 -19.86 -8.61 -12.18
N ASN A 162 -20.51 -8.17 -11.11
CA ASN A 162 -21.09 -6.83 -10.96
C ASN A 162 -20.16 -5.83 -10.26
N GLU A 163 -18.94 -6.25 -9.91
CA GLU A 163 -17.93 -5.34 -9.34
C GLU A 163 -17.52 -4.29 -10.36
N PRO A 164 -17.36 -3.00 -9.98
CA PRO A 164 -16.79 -1.97 -10.83
C PRO A 164 -15.44 -2.39 -11.41
N ILE A 165 -15.16 -1.96 -12.65
CA ILE A 165 -13.98 -2.42 -13.40
C ILE A 165 -12.66 -2.14 -12.66
N GLU A 166 -12.61 -1.07 -11.87
CA GLU A 166 -11.45 -0.63 -11.12
C GLU A 166 -11.05 -1.63 -10.01
N ALA A 167 -12.05 -2.33 -9.44
CA ALA A 167 -11.85 -3.32 -8.39
C ALA A 167 -12.17 -4.77 -8.82
N LYS A 168 -12.46 -4.98 -10.12
CA LYS A 168 -12.83 -6.28 -10.67
C LYS A 168 -11.61 -7.14 -10.94
N THR A 169 -11.19 -7.87 -9.92
CA THR A 169 -10.07 -8.82 -10.00
C THR A 169 -10.33 -10.02 -9.12
N ILE A 170 -9.68 -11.14 -9.42
CA ILE A 170 -9.70 -12.35 -8.58
C ILE A 170 -9.04 -12.12 -7.22
N TRP A 171 -8.20 -11.10 -7.08
CA TRP A 171 -7.51 -10.72 -5.84
C TRP A 171 -8.25 -9.66 -5.01
N ASN A 172 -9.50 -9.36 -5.31
CA ASN A 172 -10.30 -8.41 -4.54
C ASN A 172 -10.51 -8.91 -3.10
N ALA A 173 -10.18 -8.07 -2.10
CA ALA A 173 -10.24 -8.43 -0.68
C ALA A 173 -11.63 -8.82 -0.22
N ASN A 174 -12.65 -8.05 -0.62
CA ASN A 174 -14.04 -8.30 -0.23
C ASN A 174 -14.59 -9.60 -0.83
N LEU A 175 -14.24 -9.89 -2.10
CA LEU A 175 -14.62 -11.14 -2.79
C LEU A 175 -14.01 -12.36 -2.11
N ASN A 176 -12.70 -12.31 -1.86
CA ASN A 176 -12.00 -13.42 -1.22
C ASN A 176 -12.41 -13.60 0.24
N GLY A 177 -12.66 -12.50 0.95
CA GLY A 177 -13.28 -12.58 2.27
C GLY A 177 -14.63 -13.29 2.24
N ALA A 178 -15.49 -13.00 1.25
CA ALA A 178 -16.77 -13.71 1.09
C ALA A 178 -16.57 -15.22 0.85
N CYS A 179 -15.55 -15.61 0.06
CA CYS A 179 -15.22 -17.02 -0.16
C CYS A 179 -14.82 -17.70 1.15
N GLY A 180 -14.01 -17.06 1.99
CA GLY A 180 -13.62 -17.59 3.29
C GLY A 180 -14.80 -17.80 4.23
N ILE A 181 -15.73 -16.83 4.30
CA ILE A 181 -16.94 -16.96 5.12
C ILE A 181 -17.80 -18.15 4.64
N LEU A 182 -18.04 -18.30 3.33
CA LEU A 182 -18.76 -19.46 2.81
C LEU A 182 -18.03 -20.78 3.10
N ALA A 183 -16.70 -20.79 2.97
CA ALA A 183 -15.91 -21.99 3.27
C ALA A 183 -16.05 -22.42 4.74
N LEU A 184 -16.02 -21.48 5.67
CA LEU A 184 -16.25 -21.76 7.10
C LEU A 184 -17.66 -22.26 7.38
N LEU A 185 -18.69 -21.63 6.80
CA LEU A 185 -20.10 -22.01 6.99
C LEU A 185 -20.38 -23.43 6.47
N TYR A 186 -19.89 -23.77 5.28
CA TYR A 186 -20.07 -25.12 4.71
C TYR A 186 -19.12 -26.16 5.29
N GLY A 187 -17.97 -25.72 5.81
CA GLY A 187 -16.99 -26.56 6.49
C GLY A 187 -17.44 -26.99 7.88
N ASP A 188 -18.22 -26.14 8.57
CA ASP A 188 -18.84 -26.40 9.88
C ASP A 188 -17.84 -26.90 10.95
N GLY A 189 -16.63 -26.31 10.96
CA GLY A 189 -15.58 -26.65 11.92
C GLY A 189 -14.75 -27.89 11.59
N ASP A 190 -15.11 -28.67 10.58
CA ASP A 190 -14.29 -29.78 10.09
C ASP A 190 -13.14 -29.26 9.24
N PHE A 191 -11.91 -29.71 9.55
CA PHE A 191 -10.70 -29.21 8.89
C PHE A 191 -10.66 -29.55 7.40
N GLN A 192 -10.83 -30.85 7.07
CA GLN A 192 -10.75 -31.29 5.67
C GLN A 192 -11.87 -30.69 4.82
N ARG A 193 -13.08 -30.68 5.35
CA ARG A 193 -14.22 -30.09 4.65
C ARG A 193 -14.06 -28.59 4.45
N THR A 194 -13.52 -27.86 5.43
CA THR A 194 -13.24 -26.43 5.29
C THR A 194 -12.16 -26.19 4.24
N LEU A 195 -11.09 -27.00 4.24
CA LEU A 195 -10.03 -26.97 3.23
C LEU A 195 -10.62 -27.15 1.83
N ASP A 196 -11.40 -28.21 1.63
CA ASP A 196 -12.04 -28.53 0.36
C ASP A 196 -12.96 -27.39 -0.10
N MET A 197 -13.77 -26.84 0.81
CA MET A 197 -14.66 -25.73 0.49
C MET A 197 -13.87 -24.46 0.11
N ALA A 198 -12.81 -24.11 0.83
CA ALA A 198 -11.99 -22.93 0.51
C ALA A 198 -11.34 -23.05 -0.88
N VAL A 199 -10.83 -24.24 -1.23
CA VAL A 199 -10.25 -24.51 -2.54
C VAL A 199 -11.29 -24.38 -3.66
N VAL A 200 -12.48 -24.99 -3.51
CA VAL A 200 -13.51 -24.99 -4.58
C VAL A 200 -14.24 -23.66 -4.71
N MET A 201 -14.16 -22.77 -3.71
CA MET A 201 -14.64 -21.39 -3.87
C MET A 201 -13.87 -20.66 -4.99
N GLY A 202 -12.62 -21.00 -5.25
CA GLY A 202 -11.81 -20.43 -6.32
C GLY A 202 -11.36 -19.00 -6.05
N PHE A 203 -11.15 -18.22 -7.10
CA PHE A 203 -10.52 -16.89 -7.05
C PHE A 203 -9.09 -17.00 -6.50
N ASP A 204 -8.79 -16.45 -5.33
CA ASP A 204 -7.49 -16.63 -4.66
C ASP A 204 -7.60 -17.73 -3.59
N ALA A 205 -7.79 -18.95 -4.07
CA ALA A 205 -8.16 -20.09 -3.23
C ALA A 205 -7.09 -20.48 -2.20
N ASP A 206 -5.82 -20.38 -2.54
CA ASP A 206 -4.70 -20.72 -1.64
C ASP A 206 -4.67 -19.80 -0.41
N ASN A 207 -4.91 -18.50 -0.60
CA ASN A 207 -5.03 -17.54 0.51
C ASN A 207 -6.19 -17.94 1.45
N GLN A 208 -7.39 -18.14 0.91
CA GLN A 208 -8.55 -18.47 1.75
C GLN A 208 -8.37 -19.80 2.48
N THR A 209 -7.81 -20.78 1.80
CA THR A 209 -7.50 -22.08 2.41
C THR A 209 -6.53 -21.93 3.58
N ALA A 210 -5.44 -21.19 3.40
CA ALA A 210 -4.46 -20.96 4.46
C ALA A 210 -5.08 -20.25 5.68
N THR A 211 -5.83 -19.17 5.44
CA THR A 211 -6.46 -18.39 6.52
C THR A 211 -7.54 -19.19 7.27
N MET A 212 -8.42 -19.89 6.56
CA MET A 212 -9.52 -20.65 7.21
C MET A 212 -9.00 -21.88 7.95
N CYS A 213 -8.08 -22.65 7.36
CA CYS A 213 -7.46 -23.79 8.04
C CYS A 213 -6.56 -23.35 9.22
N GLY A 214 -5.88 -22.22 9.10
CA GLY A 214 -5.14 -21.61 10.21
C GLY A 214 -6.04 -21.27 11.40
N LEU A 215 -7.25 -20.72 11.14
CA LEU A 215 -8.25 -20.46 12.17
C LEU A 215 -8.67 -21.75 12.88
N LEU A 216 -8.96 -22.81 12.13
CA LEU A 216 -9.31 -24.12 12.72
C LEU A 216 -8.14 -24.71 13.51
N GLY A 217 -6.90 -24.48 13.09
CA GLY A 217 -5.71 -24.85 13.85
C GLY A 217 -5.61 -24.13 15.19
N VAL A 218 -6.05 -22.87 15.28
CA VAL A 218 -6.15 -22.15 16.57
C VAL A 218 -7.24 -22.73 17.46
N ILE A 219 -8.39 -23.09 16.89
CA ILE A 219 -9.53 -23.66 17.63
C ILE A 219 -9.19 -25.04 18.20
N ASN A 220 -8.65 -25.92 17.39
CA ASN A 220 -8.59 -27.36 17.65
C ASN A 220 -7.16 -27.89 17.91
N GLY A 221 -6.14 -27.05 17.66
CA GLY A 221 -4.75 -27.49 17.72
C GLY A 221 -4.33 -28.38 16.53
N ILE A 222 -3.14 -28.96 16.64
CA ILE A 222 -2.55 -29.80 15.58
C ILE A 222 -3.31 -31.12 15.38
N ASP A 223 -3.95 -31.63 16.42
CA ASP A 223 -4.64 -32.93 16.41
C ASP A 223 -5.88 -32.93 15.49
N ALA A 224 -6.38 -31.77 15.10
CA ALA A 224 -7.48 -31.65 14.15
C ALA A 224 -7.05 -31.73 12.69
N ILE A 225 -5.75 -31.66 12.42
CA ILE A 225 -5.22 -31.72 11.05
C ILE A 225 -5.12 -33.20 10.65
N PRO A 226 -5.68 -33.62 9.50
CA PRO A 226 -5.56 -35.00 9.01
C PRO A 226 -4.10 -35.45 8.93
N GLU A 227 -3.83 -36.70 9.35
CA GLU A 227 -2.47 -37.26 9.42
C GLU A 227 -1.76 -37.22 8.06
N GLU A 228 -2.47 -37.46 6.99
CA GLU A 228 -1.96 -37.41 5.61
C GLU A 228 -1.51 -36.00 5.18
N LEU A 229 -2.01 -34.95 5.82
CA LEU A 229 -1.55 -33.58 5.59
C LEU A 229 -0.37 -33.20 6.49
N LEU A 230 -0.26 -33.81 7.66
CA LEU A 230 0.89 -33.62 8.55
C LEU A 230 2.13 -34.37 8.07
N PHE A 231 1.93 -35.55 7.50
CA PHE A 231 2.99 -36.47 7.04
C PHE A 231 2.76 -36.88 5.56
N PRO A 232 2.78 -35.91 4.61
CA PRO A 232 2.46 -36.18 3.21
C PRO A 232 3.54 -37.02 2.48
N LEU A 233 4.72 -37.21 3.07
CA LEU A 233 5.81 -38.00 2.50
C LEU A 233 6.33 -39.04 3.50
N ASP A 234 6.65 -40.22 2.98
CA ASP A 234 7.23 -41.31 3.77
C ASP A 234 8.55 -40.89 4.42
N GLY A 235 8.75 -41.34 5.66
CA GLY A 235 9.99 -41.11 6.42
C GLY A 235 10.04 -39.78 7.18
N TRP A 236 8.98 -38.99 7.16
CA TRP A 236 8.87 -37.85 8.06
C TRP A 236 8.47 -38.31 9.47
N GLU A 237 9.24 -37.84 10.47
CA GLU A 237 9.02 -38.16 11.89
C GLU A 237 8.30 -37.04 12.65
N LEU A 238 8.34 -35.82 12.09
CA LEU A 238 7.70 -34.62 12.66
C LEU A 238 6.69 -34.02 11.68
N PRO A 239 5.61 -33.42 12.16
CA PRO A 239 4.64 -32.73 11.31
C PRO A 239 5.32 -31.73 10.37
N PHE A 240 4.96 -31.77 9.08
CA PHE A 240 5.54 -30.93 8.03
C PHE A 240 7.08 -31.06 7.94
N ASN A 241 7.65 -32.17 8.43
CA ASN A 241 9.09 -32.38 8.65
C ASN A 241 9.72 -31.25 9.51
N ASP A 242 8.94 -30.59 10.34
CA ASP A 242 9.27 -29.41 11.16
C ASP A 242 10.12 -28.37 10.41
N ARG A 243 9.77 -28.07 9.14
CA ARG A 243 10.64 -27.26 8.30
C ARG A 243 9.89 -26.17 7.54
N TYR A 244 10.32 -24.92 7.71
CA TYR A 244 10.00 -23.81 6.85
C TYR A 244 11.27 -23.32 6.14
N ILE A 245 11.30 -23.40 4.82
CA ILE A 245 12.43 -22.97 4.00
C ILE A 245 12.18 -21.57 3.45
N ASN A 246 13.05 -20.64 3.81
CA ASN A 246 13.02 -19.27 3.32
C ASN A 246 13.64 -19.17 1.92
N VAL A 247 12.84 -19.04 0.89
CA VAL A 247 13.31 -18.97 -0.52
C VAL A 247 13.34 -17.54 -1.09
N SER A 248 12.89 -16.53 -0.34
CA SER A 248 12.66 -15.21 -0.95
C SER A 248 12.97 -14.00 -0.06
N ARG A 249 13.13 -14.17 1.24
CA ARG A 249 13.38 -13.04 2.15
C ARG A 249 14.87 -12.95 2.47
N HIS A 250 15.42 -11.77 2.28
CA HIS A 250 16.85 -11.52 2.50
C HIS A 250 17.19 -11.59 4.00
N ASP A 251 18.31 -12.23 4.30
CA ASP A 251 18.89 -12.30 5.64
C ASP A 251 17.91 -12.82 6.73
N LEU A 252 17.07 -13.78 6.33
CA LEU A 252 16.24 -14.55 7.25
C LEU A 252 16.56 -16.03 7.06
N PRO A 253 16.82 -16.78 8.15
CA PRO A 253 17.15 -18.20 8.06
C PRO A 253 15.93 -19.07 7.72
N ASP A 254 16.19 -20.30 7.33
CA ASP A 254 15.22 -21.37 7.49
C ASP A 254 14.94 -21.60 8.98
N ILE A 255 13.73 -22.06 9.30
CA ILE A 255 13.33 -22.24 10.70
C ILE A 255 12.46 -23.50 10.87
N GLY A 256 12.51 -24.12 12.05
CA GLY A 256 11.52 -25.10 12.48
C GLY A 256 10.14 -24.47 12.67
N ILE A 257 9.09 -25.18 12.28
CA ILE A 257 7.71 -24.73 12.47
C ILE A 257 7.40 -24.61 13.96
N MET A 258 7.87 -25.58 14.75
CA MET A 258 7.74 -25.54 16.22
C MET A 258 8.50 -24.36 16.84
N ASP A 259 9.70 -24.05 16.36
CA ASP A 259 10.45 -22.87 16.82
C ASP A 259 9.70 -21.57 16.53
N MET A 260 9.07 -21.46 15.36
CA MET A 260 8.25 -20.30 15.01
C MET A 260 7.04 -20.19 15.93
N ALA A 261 6.37 -21.30 16.22
CA ALA A 261 5.23 -21.33 17.14
C ALA A 261 5.62 -20.89 18.56
N LEU A 262 6.75 -21.39 19.09
CA LEU A 262 7.27 -21.00 20.42
C LEU A 262 7.65 -19.51 20.49
N ARG A 263 8.27 -18.97 19.44
CA ARG A 263 8.60 -17.54 19.33
C ARG A 263 7.32 -16.68 19.29
N THR A 264 6.30 -17.15 18.56
CA THR A 264 5.00 -16.47 18.49
C THR A 264 4.30 -16.48 19.85
N ALA A 265 4.29 -17.61 20.55
CA ALA A 265 3.73 -17.73 21.91
C ALA A 265 4.45 -16.81 22.91
N ALA A 266 5.79 -16.78 22.87
CA ALA A 266 6.58 -15.87 23.72
C ALA A 266 6.29 -14.39 23.43
N MET A 267 6.00 -14.03 22.18
CA MET A 267 5.56 -12.68 21.82
C MET A 267 4.15 -12.41 22.32
N GLY A 268 3.23 -13.37 22.20
CA GLY A 268 1.87 -13.26 22.73
C GLY A 268 1.85 -13.04 24.24
N GLU A 269 2.69 -13.75 24.99
CA GLU A 269 2.86 -13.51 26.42
C GLU A 269 3.27 -12.05 26.72
N LYS A 270 4.25 -11.51 25.99
CA LYS A 270 4.68 -10.10 26.15
C LYS A 270 3.54 -9.14 25.86
N ILE A 271 2.78 -9.37 24.79
CA ILE A 271 1.63 -8.54 24.43
C ILE A 271 0.57 -8.56 25.53
N VAL A 272 0.22 -9.73 26.05
CA VAL A 272 -0.75 -9.87 27.13
C VAL A 272 -0.31 -9.12 28.38
N LEU A 273 0.95 -9.30 28.81
CA LEU A 273 1.48 -8.64 30.01
C LEU A 273 1.54 -7.10 29.85
N GLN A 274 1.88 -6.58 28.69
CA GLN A 274 1.91 -5.14 28.41
C GLN A 274 0.52 -4.50 28.35
N ASN A 275 -0.51 -5.30 28.11
CA ASN A 275 -1.90 -4.85 27.98
C ASN A 275 -2.77 -5.18 29.20
N GLY A 276 -2.16 -5.23 30.40
CA GLY A 276 -2.85 -5.39 31.67
C GLY A 276 -3.12 -6.84 32.09
N GLY A 277 -2.56 -7.80 31.36
CA GLY A 277 -2.53 -9.20 31.78
C GLY A 277 -1.48 -9.46 32.88
N ARG A 278 -1.49 -10.67 33.44
CA ARG A 278 -0.53 -11.09 34.47
C ARG A 278 -0.33 -12.59 34.50
N LYS A 279 0.83 -13.03 34.96
CA LYS A 279 1.09 -14.44 35.28
C LYS A 279 0.69 -14.73 36.72
N ILE A 280 0.10 -15.89 36.96
CA ILE A 280 -0.15 -16.46 38.29
C ILE A 280 0.24 -17.93 38.25
N THR A 281 0.65 -18.46 39.43
CA THR A 281 0.91 -19.90 39.59
C THR A 281 -0.07 -20.44 40.58
N GLU A 282 -0.90 -21.41 40.21
CA GLU A 282 -1.83 -22.09 41.08
C GLU A 282 -1.60 -23.61 41.01
N ASN A 283 -1.42 -24.26 42.16
CA ASN A 283 -1.16 -25.70 42.24
C ASN A 283 0.04 -26.18 41.40
N GLY A 284 1.09 -25.32 41.23
CA GLY A 284 2.26 -25.62 40.43
C GLY A 284 2.08 -25.48 38.93
N VAL A 285 0.94 -24.97 38.47
CA VAL A 285 0.64 -24.67 37.06
C VAL A 285 0.65 -23.15 36.86
N ASP A 286 1.36 -22.72 35.84
CA ASP A 286 1.40 -21.32 35.44
C ASP A 286 0.22 -20.97 34.52
N TYR A 287 -0.46 -19.88 34.86
CA TYR A 287 -1.57 -19.34 34.07
C TYR A 287 -1.23 -17.92 33.59
N LEU A 288 -1.63 -17.62 32.37
CA LEU A 288 -1.60 -16.28 31.81
C LEU A 288 -3.02 -15.68 31.85
N ILE A 289 -3.23 -14.71 32.73
CA ILE A 289 -4.50 -14.00 32.83
C ILE A 289 -4.55 -12.89 31.80
N ILE A 290 -5.59 -12.91 30.97
CA ILE A 290 -5.76 -12.03 29.82
C ILE A 290 -6.76 -10.91 30.14
N ASN A 291 -6.40 -9.67 29.79
CA ASN A 291 -7.33 -8.55 29.81
C ASN A 291 -8.12 -8.52 28.49
N LYS A 292 -9.34 -9.04 28.50
CA LYS A 292 -10.22 -9.09 27.31
C LYS A 292 -10.62 -7.71 26.77
N ASN A 293 -10.54 -6.66 27.60
CA ASN A 293 -10.89 -5.29 27.24
C ASN A 293 -9.68 -4.49 26.74
N ALA A 294 -8.54 -5.14 26.53
CA ALA A 294 -7.36 -4.49 25.96
C ALA A 294 -7.66 -3.94 24.56
N ARG A 295 -7.17 -2.74 24.30
CA ARG A 295 -7.28 -2.06 23.01
C ARG A 295 -5.90 -1.76 22.47
N PHE A 296 -5.73 -1.92 21.17
CA PHE A 296 -4.51 -1.50 20.52
C PHE A 296 -4.45 0.03 20.43
N ASN A 297 -3.35 0.59 20.92
CA ASN A 297 -3.04 2.00 20.77
C ASN A 297 -1.87 2.11 19.82
N ALA A 298 -2.14 2.42 18.56
CA ALA A 298 -1.09 2.60 17.57
C ALA A 298 -0.06 3.66 18.02
N PRO A 299 1.22 3.49 17.71
CA PRO A 299 2.23 4.53 17.94
C PRO A 299 1.79 5.87 17.34
N LEU A 300 1.92 6.95 18.14
CA LEU A 300 1.64 8.30 17.64
C LEU A 300 2.83 8.79 16.84
N GLU A 301 2.66 8.97 15.54
CA GLU A 301 3.73 9.38 14.63
C GLU A 301 3.22 10.17 13.43
N PHE A 302 4.05 11.09 12.91
CA PHE A 302 3.83 11.68 11.62
C PHE A 302 4.18 10.68 10.52
N SER A 303 3.23 10.36 9.67
CA SER A 303 3.50 9.55 8.49
C SER A 303 4.18 10.39 7.41
N LYS A 304 5.15 9.78 6.74
CA LYS A 304 5.85 10.43 5.62
C LYS A 304 5.08 10.17 4.33
N GLY A 305 4.75 11.23 3.65
CA GLY A 305 4.02 11.22 2.38
C GLY A 305 4.49 12.36 1.48
N PRO A 306 3.78 12.62 0.38
CA PRO A 306 4.10 13.75 -0.47
C PRO A 306 3.93 15.05 0.30
N GLU A 307 4.81 16.00 0.01
CA GLU A 307 4.64 17.36 0.47
C GLU A 307 3.56 18.08 -0.35
N PRO A 308 2.86 19.07 0.23
CA PRO A 308 1.86 19.81 -0.52
C PRO A 308 2.52 20.61 -1.65
N ILE A 309 1.88 20.59 -2.83
CA ILE A 309 2.26 21.47 -3.95
C ILE A 309 1.56 22.81 -3.73
N ILE A 310 2.33 23.81 -3.29
CA ILE A 310 1.83 25.14 -3.01
C ILE A 310 2.39 26.09 -4.06
N GLU A 311 1.51 26.70 -4.84
CA GLU A 311 1.85 27.78 -5.76
C GLU A 311 1.31 29.09 -5.24
N ILE A 312 2.02 30.20 -5.54
CA ILE A 312 1.53 31.54 -5.20
C ILE A 312 0.14 31.77 -5.79
N ASP A 313 -0.70 32.48 -5.02
CA ASP A 313 -2.07 32.87 -5.40
C ASP A 313 -3.02 31.73 -5.74
N LYS A 314 -2.65 30.46 -5.47
CA LYS A 314 -3.56 29.32 -5.55
C LYS A 314 -4.01 28.90 -4.16
N GLU A 315 -5.31 28.64 -4.04
CA GLU A 315 -5.88 28.05 -2.83
C GLU A 315 -5.38 26.62 -2.64
N ILE A 316 -5.00 26.31 -1.39
CA ILE A 316 -4.60 24.98 -0.97
C ILE A 316 -5.46 24.54 0.21
N ASP A 317 -5.71 23.24 0.27
CA ASP A 317 -6.27 22.53 1.41
C ASP A 317 -5.54 21.18 1.51
N PHE A 318 -4.60 21.08 2.44
CA PHE A 318 -3.74 19.92 2.62
C PHE A 318 -3.75 19.47 4.06
N GLU A 319 -4.00 18.18 4.27
CA GLU A 319 -3.99 17.53 5.57
C GLU A 319 -2.68 16.78 5.81
N LEU A 320 -2.06 16.98 6.96
CA LEU A 320 -0.87 16.25 7.37
C LEU A 320 -1.25 14.81 7.76
N PHE A 321 -0.43 13.86 7.34
CA PHE A 321 -0.66 12.45 7.64
C PHE A 321 -0.12 12.07 9.01
N VAL A 322 -0.98 11.49 9.85
CA VAL A 322 -0.66 11.02 11.21
C VAL A 322 -1.16 9.60 11.40
N SER A 323 -0.45 8.83 12.20
CA SER A 323 -0.88 7.51 12.70
C SER A 323 -0.96 7.53 14.21
N GLY A 324 -1.85 6.72 14.79
CA GLY A 324 -2.01 6.54 16.24
C GLY A 324 -2.72 7.67 16.96
N GLY A 325 -3.31 8.64 16.21
CA GLY A 325 -4.15 9.70 16.74
C GLY A 325 -5.65 9.39 16.60
N ASP A 326 -6.46 10.13 17.34
CA ASP A 326 -7.92 10.19 17.22
C ASP A 326 -8.39 11.66 17.11
N ASP A 327 -9.69 11.89 17.15
CA ASP A 327 -10.31 13.24 17.04
C ASP A 327 -9.88 14.24 18.12
N ASN A 328 -9.22 13.77 19.21
CA ASN A 328 -8.74 14.61 20.30
C ASN A 328 -7.24 14.97 20.15
N LEU A 329 -6.69 14.84 18.96
CA LEU A 329 -5.29 15.18 18.70
C LEU A 329 -5.08 16.68 18.80
N GLU A 330 -4.17 17.09 19.68
CA GLU A 330 -3.76 18.49 19.84
C GLU A 330 -2.58 18.79 18.92
N TRP A 331 -2.64 19.93 18.24
CA TRP A 331 -1.64 20.39 17.28
C TRP A 331 -1.02 21.70 17.73
N THR A 332 0.30 21.80 17.71
CA THR A 332 1.03 23.00 18.12
C THR A 332 2.21 23.28 17.18
N ILE A 333 2.34 24.50 16.70
CA ILE A 333 3.58 24.96 16.06
C ILE A 333 4.57 25.31 17.17
N LEU A 334 5.66 24.52 17.26
CA LEU A 334 6.72 24.75 18.25
C LEU A 334 7.72 25.81 17.78
N ASN A 335 8.01 25.83 16.48
CA ASN A 335 9.01 26.72 15.89
C ASN A 335 8.70 27.05 14.43
N GLY A 336 9.17 28.20 13.96
CA GLY A 336 8.89 28.68 12.61
C GLY A 336 7.54 29.37 12.47
N ASN A 337 7.25 29.84 11.27
CA ASN A 337 5.99 30.49 10.93
C ASN A 337 5.48 29.94 9.60
N MET A 338 4.16 29.84 9.46
CA MET A 338 3.54 29.55 8.17
C MET A 338 3.86 30.66 7.17
N PRO A 339 4.07 30.34 5.88
CA PRO A 339 4.17 31.34 4.82
C PRO A 339 2.98 32.31 4.82
N GLU A 340 3.22 33.55 4.44
CA GLU A 340 2.18 34.58 4.36
C GLU A 340 1.01 34.13 3.46
N GLY A 341 -0.20 34.23 3.99
CA GLY A 341 -1.44 33.81 3.33
C GLY A 341 -1.82 32.34 3.54
N LEU A 342 -1.00 31.56 4.27
CA LEU A 342 -1.34 30.21 4.69
C LEU A 342 -1.66 30.17 6.19
N GLU A 343 -2.62 29.34 6.55
CA GLU A 343 -3.00 29.05 7.93
C GLU A 343 -2.81 27.56 8.21
N PHE A 344 -2.50 27.24 9.48
CA PHE A 344 -2.43 25.88 9.97
C PHE A 344 -3.40 25.69 11.13
N VAL A 345 -4.39 24.81 10.93
CA VAL A 345 -5.42 24.51 11.93
C VAL A 345 -5.70 23.00 11.96
N ASN A 346 -5.53 22.39 13.13
CA ASN A 346 -5.88 20.98 13.36
C ASN A 346 -5.33 20.02 12.30
N GLY A 347 -4.03 20.15 11.99
CA GLY A 347 -3.37 19.28 11.02
C GLY A 347 -3.58 19.65 9.55
N ARG A 348 -4.31 20.73 9.26
CA ARG A 348 -4.59 21.19 7.89
C ARG A 348 -3.87 22.51 7.59
N ILE A 349 -3.26 22.56 6.43
CA ILE A 349 -2.67 23.77 5.84
C ILE A 349 -3.65 24.27 4.78
N THR A 350 -4.18 25.47 4.97
CA THR A 350 -5.15 26.09 4.07
C THR A 350 -4.78 27.50 3.70
N GLY A 351 -5.39 28.05 2.65
CA GLY A 351 -5.21 29.42 2.20
C GLY A 351 -4.46 29.56 0.89
N SER A 352 -3.92 30.75 0.63
CA SER A 352 -3.27 31.09 -0.63
C SER A 352 -1.97 31.87 -0.35
N ALA A 353 -0.84 31.24 -0.57
CA ALA A 353 0.48 31.80 -0.31
C ALA A 353 0.79 33.00 -1.21
N LYS A 354 1.49 34.01 -0.68
CA LYS A 354 1.77 35.29 -1.39
C LYS A 354 3.16 35.35 -1.99
N ASN A 355 4.14 34.70 -1.36
CA ASN A 355 5.54 34.80 -1.76
C ASN A 355 6.17 33.42 -1.91
N PRO A 356 6.98 33.17 -2.96
CA PRO A 356 7.69 31.92 -3.10
C PRO A 356 8.82 31.80 -2.08
N GLY A 357 9.15 30.56 -1.71
CA GLY A 357 10.24 30.29 -0.75
C GLY A 357 10.05 29.00 0.02
N ILE A 358 10.93 28.75 0.98
CA ILE A 358 10.88 27.61 1.88
C ILE A 358 10.82 28.11 3.31
N SER A 359 9.81 27.69 4.05
CA SER A 359 9.62 28.01 5.47
C SER A 359 9.69 26.73 6.28
N PRO A 360 10.73 26.51 7.10
CA PRO A 360 10.76 25.39 8.02
C PRO A 360 9.81 25.66 9.20
N VAL A 361 8.88 24.74 9.45
CA VAL A 361 7.90 24.82 10.52
C VAL A 361 7.94 23.53 11.33
N GLU A 362 8.22 23.62 12.63
CA GLU A 362 8.18 22.48 13.54
C GLU A 362 6.79 22.35 14.14
N ILE A 363 6.14 21.23 13.88
CA ILE A 363 4.79 20.93 14.36
C ILE A 363 4.87 19.76 15.34
N GLU A 364 4.27 19.92 16.52
CA GLU A 364 4.05 18.86 17.52
C GLU A 364 2.60 18.39 17.46
N ILE A 365 2.42 17.09 17.65
CA ILE A 365 1.15 16.47 17.97
C ILE A 365 1.21 15.86 19.38
N ASN A 366 0.13 16.03 20.15
CA ASN A 366 -0.02 15.52 21.49
C ASN A 366 -1.39 14.85 21.67
N GLN A 367 -1.41 13.67 22.28
CA GLN A 367 -2.63 12.98 22.65
C GLN A 367 -2.44 12.27 23.99
N GLY A 368 -3.11 12.75 25.02
CA GLY A 368 -3.07 12.14 26.33
C GLY A 368 -1.67 12.03 26.94
N GLY A 369 -0.77 12.98 26.62
CA GLY A 369 0.62 13.00 27.05
C GLY A 369 1.61 12.27 26.15
N ARG A 370 1.16 11.53 25.12
CA ARG A 370 2.02 11.03 24.04
C ARG A 370 2.31 12.18 23.09
N ARG A 371 3.58 12.44 22.81
CA ARG A 371 4.00 13.58 21.98
C ARG A 371 5.02 13.15 20.95
N THR A 372 4.93 13.76 19.78
CA THR A 372 5.96 13.70 18.74
C THR A 372 5.97 14.99 17.94
N SER A 373 7.15 15.41 17.46
CA SER A 373 7.27 16.59 16.60
C SER A 373 8.02 16.26 15.31
N ARG A 374 7.77 17.08 14.28
CA ARG A 374 8.48 17.01 13.00
C ARG A 374 8.63 18.40 12.40
N VAL A 375 9.79 18.64 11.78
CA VAL A 375 10.00 19.82 10.96
C VAL A 375 9.51 19.56 9.54
N PHE A 376 8.66 20.46 9.03
CA PHE A 376 8.15 20.48 7.68
C PHE A 376 8.74 21.68 6.93
N ASP A 377 9.37 21.43 5.78
CA ASP A 377 9.82 22.47 4.86
C ASP A 377 8.66 22.87 3.96
N ILE A 378 7.86 23.85 4.40
CA ILE A 378 6.72 24.34 3.62
C ILE A 378 7.26 25.13 2.43
N ARG A 379 7.21 24.51 1.26
CA ARG A 379 7.71 25.08 0.00
C ARG A 379 6.59 25.73 -0.79
N VAL A 380 6.70 27.02 -1.00
CA VAL A 380 5.84 27.80 -1.90
C VAL A 380 6.60 28.03 -3.21
N ARG A 381 5.97 27.68 -4.32
CA ARG A 381 6.51 27.81 -5.68
C ARG A 381 5.96 29.04 -6.38
N ASP A 382 6.70 29.56 -7.34
CA ASP A 382 6.17 30.53 -8.30
C ASP A 382 5.00 29.95 -9.10
N LYS A 383 4.43 30.75 -9.99
CA LYS A 383 3.41 30.28 -10.94
C LYS A 383 3.98 29.23 -11.90
N ASN A 384 3.24 28.15 -12.13
CA ASN A 384 3.60 27.15 -13.12
C ASN A 384 3.58 27.75 -14.54
N LEU A 385 4.71 27.63 -15.23
CA LEU A 385 4.90 28.15 -16.58
C LEU A 385 4.44 27.17 -17.69
N ALA A 386 4.17 25.90 -17.34
CA ALA A 386 3.81 24.86 -18.32
C ALA A 386 2.49 25.16 -19.07
N PRO A 387 1.41 25.67 -18.42
CA PRO A 387 0.19 26.03 -19.12
C PRO A 387 0.35 27.15 -20.17
N GLU A 388 1.37 28.02 -19.99
CA GLU A 388 1.67 29.14 -20.91
C GLU A 388 2.53 28.72 -22.12
N ALA A 389 2.96 27.46 -22.18
CA ALA A 389 3.83 27.00 -23.24
C ALA A 389 3.09 26.90 -24.57
N ASP A 390 3.71 27.42 -25.64
CA ASP A 390 3.18 27.38 -27.00
C ASP A 390 3.19 25.96 -27.58
N LYS A 391 4.15 25.13 -27.12
CA LYS A 391 4.31 23.78 -27.61
C LYS A 391 4.83 22.80 -26.56
N ILE A 392 4.20 21.63 -26.49
CA ILE A 392 4.75 20.49 -25.77
C ILE A 392 5.81 19.81 -26.61
N LEU A 393 6.92 19.44 -25.98
CA LEU A 393 8.00 18.67 -26.57
C LEU A 393 7.95 17.25 -26.01
N ALA A 394 7.77 16.27 -26.89
CA ALA A 394 7.84 14.85 -26.57
C ALA A 394 8.26 14.07 -27.81
N ASN A 395 8.99 12.98 -27.64
CA ASN A 395 9.35 12.10 -28.75
C ASN A 395 8.16 11.25 -29.22
N VAL A 396 7.19 11.00 -28.36
CA VAL A 396 5.95 10.30 -28.68
C VAL A 396 4.76 11.20 -28.34
N ARG A 397 3.96 11.56 -29.32
CA ARG A 397 2.80 12.45 -29.17
C ARG A 397 1.45 11.75 -29.21
N GLN A 398 1.40 10.61 -29.89
CA GLN A 398 0.28 9.69 -29.87
C GLN A 398 0.83 8.30 -29.66
N THR A 399 0.21 7.57 -28.75
CA THR A 399 0.56 6.19 -28.49
C THR A 399 -0.25 5.29 -29.42
N ASP A 400 0.39 4.24 -29.89
CA ASP A 400 -0.27 3.17 -30.62
C ASP A 400 -1.27 2.45 -29.72
N THR A 401 -2.57 2.68 -29.95
CA THR A 401 -3.66 2.09 -29.17
C THR A 401 -3.69 0.56 -29.23
N THR A 402 -3.24 -0.03 -30.33
CA THR A 402 -3.18 -1.50 -30.48
C THR A 402 -2.13 -2.12 -29.59
N ARG A 403 -0.99 -1.49 -29.44
CA ARG A 403 0.06 -1.95 -28.52
C ARG A 403 -0.27 -1.71 -27.07
N ARG A 404 -0.96 -0.61 -26.74
CA ARG A 404 -1.49 -0.38 -25.40
C ARG A 404 -2.49 -1.44 -25.00
N ASN A 405 -3.41 -1.81 -25.88
CA ASN A 405 -4.37 -2.86 -25.62
C ASN A 405 -3.71 -4.23 -25.36
N SER A 406 -2.54 -4.48 -25.94
CA SER A 406 -1.74 -5.68 -25.64
C SER A 406 -0.95 -5.59 -24.34
N LEU A 407 -0.71 -4.38 -23.81
CA LEU A 407 -0.12 -4.13 -22.49
C LEU A 407 -1.16 -4.11 -21.36
N HIS A 408 -2.42 -4.12 -21.66
CA HIS A 408 -3.50 -4.45 -20.71
C HIS A 408 -3.41 -5.87 -20.16
N LEU A 409 -2.31 -6.27 -20.17
CA LEU A 409 -1.81 -7.47 -19.69
C LEU A 409 -2.07 -7.62 -18.23
N THR A 410 -3.05 -8.35 -17.95
CA THR A 410 -3.16 -9.16 -16.72
C THR A 410 -3.30 -8.43 -15.40
N VAL A 411 -2.89 -7.17 -15.26
CA VAL A 411 -2.88 -6.50 -13.95
C VAL A 411 -3.10 -4.99 -14.00
N GLY A 412 -3.27 -4.44 -15.17
CA GLY A 412 -3.35 -2.99 -15.33
C GLY A 412 -4.76 -2.48 -15.11
N TYR A 413 -4.95 -1.83 -14.01
CA TYR A 413 -6.16 -1.06 -13.72
C TYR A 413 -5.93 0.44 -13.83
N SER A 414 -4.73 0.85 -14.21
CA SER A 414 -4.49 2.26 -14.50
C SER A 414 -5.07 2.59 -15.85
N LEU A 415 -6.14 3.34 -15.82
CA LEU A 415 -6.60 4.06 -16.99
C LEU A 415 -5.49 5.00 -17.44
N TYR A 416 -5.34 5.18 -18.74
CA TYR A 416 -4.31 6.01 -19.34
C TYR A 416 -4.92 6.92 -20.40
N THR A 417 -4.20 7.95 -20.78
CA THR A 417 -4.61 8.85 -21.85
C THR A 417 -3.72 8.72 -23.08
N ASN A 418 -4.28 8.97 -24.28
CA ASN A 418 -3.56 9.09 -25.52
C ASN A 418 -3.11 10.52 -25.82
N ASN A 419 -3.54 11.47 -25.02
CA ASN A 419 -3.30 12.87 -25.25
C ASN A 419 -2.11 13.36 -24.43
N VAL A 420 -1.04 13.80 -25.09
CA VAL A 420 0.15 14.34 -24.43
C VAL A 420 -0.14 15.68 -23.73
N GLU A 421 -1.23 16.38 -24.06
CA GLU A 421 -1.65 17.60 -23.35
C GLU A 421 -1.97 17.36 -21.86
N SER A 422 -2.26 16.10 -21.50
CA SER A 422 -2.48 15.73 -20.09
C SER A 422 -1.28 15.97 -19.17
N ILE A 423 -0.06 16.14 -19.70
CA ILE A 423 1.12 16.40 -18.87
C ILE A 423 1.17 17.83 -18.29
N ARG A 424 0.18 18.67 -18.57
CA ARG A 424 0.06 20.04 -18.06
C ARG A 424 -1.37 20.42 -17.64
N ASP A 425 -2.20 19.45 -17.34
CA ASP A 425 -3.61 19.66 -16.94
C ASP A 425 -3.80 19.83 -15.42
N GLY A 426 -2.74 19.72 -14.65
CA GLY A 426 -2.74 19.84 -13.19
C GLY A 426 -3.20 18.57 -12.46
N ILE A 427 -3.40 17.45 -13.16
CA ILE A 427 -3.88 16.19 -12.60
C ILE A 427 -2.71 15.25 -12.37
N THR A 428 -2.32 15.03 -11.12
CA THR A 428 -1.11 14.29 -10.78
C THR A 428 -1.33 12.81 -10.45
N HIS A 429 -2.57 12.39 -10.17
CA HIS A 429 -2.82 11.05 -9.56
C HIS A 429 -4.18 10.45 -9.88
N LYS A 430 -4.85 10.89 -10.94
CA LYS A 430 -6.17 10.38 -11.31
C LYS A 430 -6.06 9.24 -12.32
N ASP A 431 -6.93 8.25 -12.19
CA ASP A 431 -7.12 7.26 -13.25
C ASP A 431 -7.42 7.95 -14.58
N GLY A 432 -6.73 7.51 -15.63
CA GLY A 432 -6.82 8.12 -16.95
C GLY A 432 -5.88 9.30 -17.20
N SER A 433 -5.15 9.79 -16.17
CA SER A 433 -4.21 10.91 -16.34
C SER A 433 -2.81 10.47 -16.82
N THR A 434 -2.46 9.20 -16.71
CA THR A 434 -1.13 8.72 -17.12
C THR A 434 -0.98 8.71 -18.65
N PHE A 435 0.05 9.40 -19.12
CA PHE A 435 0.55 9.28 -20.50
C PHE A 435 1.73 8.31 -20.54
N TYR A 436 1.70 7.35 -21.46
CA TYR A 436 2.81 6.43 -21.71
C TYR A 436 3.50 6.73 -23.03
N SER A 437 4.83 6.77 -23.03
CA SER A 437 5.65 6.96 -24.24
C SER A 437 5.78 5.69 -25.08
N ILE A 438 4.78 4.82 -25.06
CA ILE A 438 4.80 3.56 -25.82
C ILE A 438 4.71 3.86 -27.33
N ASP A 439 5.64 3.27 -28.08
CA ASP A 439 5.68 3.31 -29.53
C ASP A 439 6.08 1.94 -30.10
N ASN A 440 6.38 1.87 -31.40
CA ASN A 440 6.81 0.64 -32.05
C ASN A 440 8.32 0.35 -31.93
N THR A 441 9.06 1.14 -31.16
CA THR A 441 10.51 0.94 -30.99
C THR A 441 10.78 -0.30 -30.16
N VAL A 442 11.59 -1.21 -30.69
CA VAL A 442 12.06 -2.39 -29.98
C VAL A 442 13.48 -2.14 -29.51
N GLY A 443 13.69 -2.20 -28.19
CA GLY A 443 14.99 -1.99 -27.57
C GLY A 443 15.09 -0.68 -26.82
N PRO A 444 16.25 -0.41 -26.21
CA PRO A 444 16.46 0.80 -25.41
C PRO A 444 16.16 2.06 -26.21
N LYS A 445 15.48 3.01 -25.59
CA LYS A 445 15.19 4.30 -26.18
C LYS A 445 15.35 5.44 -25.19
N ILE A 446 15.54 6.63 -25.73
CA ILE A 446 15.59 7.87 -24.97
C ILE A 446 14.23 8.54 -25.09
N ASP A 447 13.61 8.83 -23.96
CA ASP A 447 12.38 9.61 -23.87
C ASP A 447 12.65 11.01 -23.36
N PHE A 448 11.81 11.95 -23.76
CA PHE A 448 11.86 13.31 -23.25
C PHE A 448 10.46 13.93 -23.21
N TYR A 449 10.27 14.82 -22.24
CA TYR A 449 9.11 15.69 -22.08
C TYR A 449 9.55 17.11 -21.75
N GLY A 450 8.87 18.09 -22.29
CA GLY A 450 9.22 19.48 -22.04
C GLY A 450 8.33 20.48 -22.75
N TYR A 451 8.75 21.73 -22.76
CA TYR A 451 7.99 22.83 -23.29
C TYR A 451 8.84 23.77 -24.13
N LYS A 452 8.17 24.49 -25.03
CA LYS A 452 8.72 25.62 -25.79
C LYS A 452 7.77 26.80 -25.68
N TRP A 453 8.35 27.98 -25.44
CA TRP A 453 7.67 29.28 -25.39
C TRP A 453 8.20 30.19 -26.50
N ASP A 454 7.38 31.11 -26.98
CA ASP A 454 7.80 32.15 -27.91
C ASP A 454 8.68 33.20 -27.24
N GLU A 455 8.50 33.39 -25.92
CA GLU A 455 9.31 34.31 -25.09
C GLU A 455 10.29 33.54 -24.19
N GLU A 456 11.38 34.21 -23.82
CA GLU A 456 12.33 33.66 -22.85
C GLU A 456 11.70 33.59 -21.45
N LYS A 457 11.88 32.44 -20.78
CA LYS A 457 11.49 32.22 -19.40
C LYS A 457 12.73 31.93 -18.55
N GLU A 458 12.74 32.46 -17.33
CA GLU A 458 13.74 32.12 -16.30
C GLU A 458 13.21 30.89 -15.53
N ILE A 459 13.99 29.81 -15.44
CA ILE A 459 13.57 28.53 -14.87
C ILE A 459 14.68 27.99 -13.98
N SER A 460 14.34 27.53 -12.76
CA SER A 460 15.26 26.85 -11.85
C SER A 460 14.66 25.60 -11.19
N LEU A 461 13.39 25.31 -11.45
CA LEU A 461 12.68 24.19 -10.82
C LEU A 461 11.77 23.49 -11.84
N ILE A 462 11.85 22.17 -11.89
CA ILE A 462 10.92 21.30 -12.62
C ILE A 462 10.33 20.31 -11.62
N SER A 463 9.01 20.14 -11.68
CA SER A 463 8.26 19.11 -10.98
C SER A 463 7.82 18.05 -11.99
N PHE A 464 8.34 16.86 -11.84
CA PHE A 464 7.99 15.71 -12.68
C PHE A 464 7.19 14.69 -11.87
N HIS A 465 5.91 14.51 -12.19
CA HIS A 465 5.06 13.48 -11.62
C HIS A 465 5.05 12.25 -12.53
N ILE A 466 5.65 11.18 -12.03
CA ILE A 466 5.57 9.87 -12.70
C ILE A 466 4.13 9.37 -12.68
N GLY A 467 3.74 8.67 -13.74
CA GLY A 467 2.41 8.06 -13.83
C GLY A 467 2.33 6.70 -13.14
N SER A 468 1.29 5.97 -13.46
CA SER A 468 1.20 4.56 -13.08
C SER A 468 2.28 3.77 -13.78
N MET A 469 2.91 2.86 -13.05
CA MET A 469 3.94 1.99 -13.60
C MET A 469 3.40 0.61 -13.89
N GLU A 470 3.85 0.09 -15.02
CA GLU A 470 3.56 -1.27 -15.46
C GLU A 470 4.74 -2.20 -15.14
N GLU A 471 4.50 -3.51 -15.08
CA GLU A 471 5.57 -4.48 -14.87
C GLU A 471 6.67 -4.40 -15.92
N MET A 472 6.32 -3.95 -17.13
CA MET A 472 7.19 -3.95 -18.29
C MET A 472 7.88 -2.62 -18.56
N GLY A 473 7.45 -1.53 -17.95
CA GLY A 473 7.99 -0.19 -18.21
C GLY A 473 7.23 0.90 -17.46
N GLY A 474 7.51 2.13 -17.77
CA GLY A 474 6.85 3.29 -17.17
C GLY A 474 7.79 4.19 -16.34
N TRP A 475 9.08 3.94 -16.31
CA TRP A 475 10.04 4.72 -15.52
C TRP A 475 11.24 5.18 -16.34
N PHE A 476 11.97 6.17 -15.83
CA PHE A 476 13.30 6.54 -16.29
C PHE A 476 14.36 5.75 -15.53
N THR A 477 15.38 5.24 -16.21
CA THR A 477 16.58 4.67 -15.59
C THR A 477 17.70 5.69 -15.43
N SER A 478 17.64 6.80 -16.18
CA SER A 478 18.46 7.99 -16.02
C SER A 478 17.63 9.21 -16.37
N LEU A 479 17.95 10.36 -15.80
CA LEU A 479 17.23 11.61 -16.05
C LEU A 479 18.18 12.80 -16.02
N ASP A 480 18.14 13.59 -17.06
CA ASP A 480 18.86 14.84 -17.22
C ASP A 480 17.88 15.97 -17.56
N VAL A 481 18.34 17.22 -17.47
CA VAL A 481 17.60 18.39 -17.94
C VAL A 481 18.41 19.08 -19.03
N GLU A 482 17.73 19.40 -20.12
CA GLU A 482 18.32 20.17 -21.23
C GLU A 482 17.49 21.42 -21.52
N TYR A 483 18.17 22.49 -21.88
CA TYR A 483 17.56 23.74 -22.34
C TYR A 483 18.15 24.20 -23.66
N LYS A 484 17.44 25.05 -24.40
CA LYS A 484 17.97 25.68 -25.62
C LYS A 484 18.73 26.95 -25.28
N ASP A 485 19.98 27.01 -25.74
CA ASP A 485 20.80 28.22 -25.63
C ASP A 485 20.39 29.29 -26.67
N LYS A 486 21.06 30.44 -26.65
CA LYS A 486 20.80 31.58 -27.56
C LYS A 486 20.99 31.22 -29.04
N ASN A 487 21.69 30.14 -29.35
CA ASN A 487 21.90 29.64 -30.73
C ASN A 487 20.91 28.54 -31.11
N ASP A 488 19.84 28.36 -30.34
CA ASP A 488 18.82 27.30 -30.51
C ASP A 488 19.39 25.88 -30.40
N ALA A 489 20.55 25.69 -29.74
CA ALA A 489 21.17 24.41 -29.49
C ALA A 489 20.81 23.86 -28.12
N TRP A 490 20.52 22.54 -28.02
CA TRP A 490 20.29 21.88 -26.76
C TRP A 490 21.57 21.81 -25.94
N ARG A 491 21.48 22.23 -24.67
CA ARG A 491 22.55 22.16 -23.69
C ARG A 491 22.05 21.44 -22.45
N LYS A 492 22.86 20.52 -21.96
CA LYS A 492 22.60 19.87 -20.66
C LYS A 492 22.85 20.86 -19.53
N ILE A 493 22.01 20.83 -18.52
CA ILE A 493 22.21 21.56 -17.27
C ILE A 493 23.10 20.73 -16.37
N ASP A 494 24.21 21.30 -15.90
CA ASP A 494 25.08 20.68 -14.93
C ASP A 494 24.51 20.87 -13.51
N ASP A 495 24.95 20.01 -12.56
CA ASP A 495 24.62 20.09 -11.14
C ASP A 495 23.12 20.11 -10.81
N ILE A 496 22.31 19.36 -11.55
CA ILE A 496 20.90 19.16 -11.19
C ILE A 496 20.81 18.34 -9.90
N LYS A 497 19.86 18.71 -9.02
CA LYS A 497 19.51 17.94 -7.84
C LYS A 497 18.09 17.38 -8.02
N ILE A 498 17.95 16.08 -7.99
CA ILE A 498 16.65 15.37 -8.05
C ILE A 498 16.28 14.94 -6.62
N THR A 499 15.11 15.32 -6.16
CA THR A 499 14.61 15.02 -4.81
C THR A 499 13.20 14.39 -4.90
N PRO A 500 12.98 13.20 -4.32
CA PRO A 500 14.03 12.29 -3.86
C PRO A 500 14.91 11.80 -5.00
N PRO A 501 16.08 11.20 -4.72
CA PRO A 501 16.96 10.68 -5.78
C PRO A 501 16.22 9.70 -6.69
N LEU A 502 16.53 9.74 -7.98
CA LEU A 502 16.00 8.76 -8.92
C LEU A 502 16.38 7.35 -8.47
N ILE A 503 15.41 6.46 -8.39
CA ILE A 503 15.67 5.07 -8.03
C ILE A 503 16.34 4.39 -9.21
N GLU A 504 17.64 4.10 -9.06
CA GLU A 504 18.43 3.46 -10.09
C GLU A 504 18.02 1.99 -10.34
N GLY A 505 18.33 1.49 -11.52
CA GLY A 505 18.19 0.10 -11.92
C GLY A 505 16.94 -0.22 -12.72
N GLU A 506 17.00 -1.39 -13.35
CA GLU A 506 16.01 -1.85 -14.34
C GLU A 506 14.83 -2.63 -13.73
N ARG A 507 14.83 -2.90 -12.41
CA ARG A 507 13.80 -3.74 -11.79
C ARG A 507 12.57 -2.92 -11.40
N PRO A 508 11.35 -3.31 -11.83
CA PRO A 508 10.13 -2.58 -11.57
C PRO A 508 9.67 -2.66 -10.10
N PHE A 509 10.20 -3.62 -9.32
CA PHE A 509 9.68 -3.98 -8.00
C PHE A 509 9.77 -2.87 -6.94
N ASN A 510 10.59 -1.85 -7.16
CA ASN A 510 10.83 -0.77 -6.19
C ASN A 510 10.49 0.60 -6.78
N LYS A 511 9.64 0.69 -7.78
CA LYS A 511 9.28 1.96 -8.43
C LYS A 511 7.93 2.44 -7.90
N PRO A 512 7.83 3.68 -7.43
CA PRO A 512 6.58 4.26 -6.95
C PRO A 512 5.67 4.67 -8.09
N HIS A 513 4.36 4.74 -7.82
CA HIS A 513 3.34 5.30 -8.71
C HIS A 513 2.94 6.70 -8.25
N PHE A 514 2.61 7.58 -9.18
CA PHE A 514 2.00 8.89 -8.92
C PHE A 514 2.76 9.76 -7.90
N VAL A 515 4.08 9.75 -7.94
CA VAL A 515 4.91 10.54 -7.05
C VAL A 515 5.65 11.64 -7.81
N GLU A 516 6.02 12.68 -7.07
CA GLU A 516 6.75 13.83 -7.57
C GLU A 516 8.25 13.64 -7.42
N TYR A 517 8.99 13.90 -8.50
CA TYR A 517 10.42 14.19 -8.47
C TYR A 517 10.63 15.69 -8.67
N LEU A 518 11.22 16.33 -7.66
CA LEU A 518 11.57 17.72 -7.71
C LEU A 518 12.99 17.88 -8.27
N ILE A 519 13.15 18.60 -9.37
CA ILE A 519 14.42 18.78 -10.06
C ILE A 519 14.80 20.27 -9.93
N THR A 520 15.84 20.55 -9.15
CA THR A 520 16.32 21.91 -8.92
C THR A 520 17.70 22.11 -9.54
N PHE A 521 17.94 23.30 -10.06
CA PHE A 521 19.19 23.68 -10.70
C PHE A 521 19.40 25.22 -10.66
N LYS A 522 20.59 25.69 -11.03
CA LYS A 522 20.84 27.13 -11.17
C LYS A 522 19.94 27.71 -12.26
N PRO A 523 19.37 28.92 -12.06
CA PRO A 523 18.46 29.52 -13.01
C PRO A 523 19.05 29.60 -14.42
N VAL A 524 18.27 29.23 -15.41
CA VAL A 524 18.56 29.36 -16.83
C VAL A 524 17.47 30.19 -17.51
N THR A 525 17.89 31.10 -18.43
CA THR A 525 16.96 31.84 -19.28
C THR A 525 16.90 31.19 -20.63
N THR A 526 15.71 30.72 -21.03
CA THR A 526 15.54 29.90 -22.24
C THR A 526 14.13 30.02 -22.82
N ARG A 527 14.00 29.65 -24.09
CA ARG A 527 12.70 29.47 -24.78
C ARG A 527 12.25 28.01 -24.83
N ALA A 528 13.10 27.05 -24.42
CA ALA A 528 12.70 25.64 -24.38
C ALA A 528 13.51 24.87 -23.37
N ILE A 529 12.82 24.02 -22.59
CA ILE A 529 13.41 23.12 -21.59
C ILE A 529 12.76 21.74 -21.68
N ARG A 530 13.52 20.71 -21.38
CA ARG A 530 13.01 19.33 -21.32
C ARG A 530 13.74 18.50 -20.27
N ILE A 531 13.03 17.58 -19.68
CA ILE A 531 13.63 16.40 -19.03
C ILE A 531 13.87 15.35 -20.11
N ILE A 532 14.98 14.62 -20.00
CA ILE A 532 15.41 13.63 -20.99
C ILE A 532 16.15 12.48 -20.30
N GLY A 533 15.90 11.25 -20.73
CA GLY A 533 16.60 10.12 -20.13
C GLY A 533 16.29 8.78 -20.78
N ASN A 534 16.97 7.75 -20.30
CA ASN A 534 16.74 6.40 -20.80
C ASN A 534 15.44 5.83 -20.22
N ALA A 535 14.58 5.35 -21.11
CA ALA A 535 13.37 4.65 -20.71
C ALA A 535 13.70 3.27 -20.12
N GLY A 536 13.08 2.94 -18.99
CA GLY A 536 13.13 1.62 -18.39
C GLY A 536 12.20 0.64 -19.11
N GLY A 537 12.51 -0.65 -18.98
CA GLY A 537 11.69 -1.70 -19.56
C GLY A 537 12.24 -3.09 -19.29
N LEU A 538 11.38 -4.08 -19.45
CA LEU A 538 11.72 -5.49 -19.29
C LEU A 538 11.44 -6.26 -20.58
N GLN A 539 12.15 -7.37 -20.74
CA GLN A 539 11.83 -8.33 -21.77
C GLN A 539 10.67 -9.21 -21.33
N TRP A 540 9.57 -9.18 -22.09
CA TRP A 540 8.41 -10.02 -21.85
C TRP A 540 8.11 -10.87 -23.11
N HIS A 541 7.97 -12.19 -22.96
CA HIS A 541 7.61 -13.12 -24.04
C HIS A 541 8.25 -12.83 -25.41
N ARG A 542 9.57 -12.57 -25.46
CA ARG A 542 10.36 -12.24 -26.65
C ARG A 542 10.23 -10.79 -27.17
N SER A 543 9.43 -9.94 -26.52
CA SER A 543 9.38 -8.51 -26.85
C SER A 543 10.12 -7.71 -25.78
N LYS A 544 10.99 -6.80 -26.20
CA LYS A 544 11.60 -5.79 -25.33
C LYS A 544 10.82 -4.51 -25.51
N VAL A 545 10.16 -4.06 -24.46
CA VAL A 545 9.39 -2.83 -24.46
C VAL A 545 10.03 -1.86 -23.49
N TYR A 546 10.33 -0.65 -23.96
CA TYR A 546 10.90 0.42 -23.15
C TYR A 546 10.02 1.66 -23.31
N PHE A 547 9.56 2.20 -22.19
CA PHE A 547 8.73 3.40 -22.17
C PHE A 547 8.75 4.06 -20.80
N THR A 548 8.38 5.32 -20.76
CA THR A 548 8.19 6.09 -19.53
C THR A 548 6.72 6.43 -19.33
N SER A 549 6.36 6.75 -18.10
CA SER A 549 5.04 7.24 -17.74
C SER A 549 5.15 8.63 -17.11
N ILE A 550 4.13 9.44 -17.34
CA ILE A 550 4.04 10.78 -16.79
C ILE A 550 2.58 11.17 -16.60
N THR A 551 2.27 11.87 -15.51
CA THR A 551 0.97 12.49 -15.30
C THR A 551 1.07 14.01 -15.42
N GLU A 552 2.14 14.63 -14.90
CA GLU A 552 2.29 16.08 -14.93
C GLU A 552 3.77 16.48 -15.01
N LEU A 553 4.05 17.50 -15.79
CA LEU A 553 5.33 18.18 -15.85
C LEU A 553 5.14 19.68 -15.63
N SER A 554 5.42 20.15 -14.45
CA SER A 554 5.31 21.56 -14.11
C SER A 554 6.69 22.23 -14.10
N VAL A 555 6.74 23.50 -14.49
CA VAL A 555 8.00 24.27 -14.64
C VAL A 555 7.86 25.60 -13.94
N TYR A 556 8.85 25.95 -13.12
CA TYR A 556 8.78 27.13 -12.26
C TYR A 556 10.07 27.96 -12.34
N LYS A 557 9.92 29.26 -12.05
CA LYS A 557 11.07 30.13 -11.85
C LYS A 557 11.80 29.75 -10.55
N GLN A 558 11.02 29.51 -9.45
CA GLN A 558 11.53 29.09 -8.12
C GLN A 558 10.56 28.15 -7.41
#